data_96093b5b9c77fa8f75a0a4438f23df6a
#
_entry.id   96093b5b9c77fa8f75a0a4438f23df6a
#
_cell.length_a   1.000
_cell.length_b   1.000
_cell.length_c   1.000
_cell.angle_alpha   90.00
_cell.angle_beta   90.00
_cell.angle_gamma   90.00
#
_symmetry.space_group_name_H-M   'P 1'
#
loop_
_entity.id
_entity.type
_entity.pdbx_description
1 polymer ?
#
loop_
_entity_poly.entity_id
_entity_poly.type
_entity_poly.pdbx_seq_one_letter_code
_entity_poly.pdbx_strand_id
1 'polypeptide(L)'
;YTWRGASVNSLPDFEKNFSGVQTIMMVKNYRSSPEILDVANSLVSKNVNRMKKDLIPMLPHRNKVVVHHADNPRKEAQWIISQIRHLNENGVNLGDITILYRAHYVTRVIEEEMIKEKMPYMIYSGVQFFERMEIKDALSYLRLIAFKDDLSFMRIANVPKRNLGQKRMKYLREYADEKHISLYDALKENVEESLFSNTKAKSFIQLIDSYAEHMNEKPVSELLSEILDLSGYEEMMRTEGAQDRLDDLAELKQSIYEWETTVGEETDLVSY
;
A
#
# COMPACT_ATOMS: atom_id res chain seq x y z
N TYR A 1 -15.27 -5.16 -14.39
CA TYR A 1 -14.82 -6.57 -14.52
C TYR A 1 -14.35 -6.95 -15.94
N THR A 2 -14.03 -5.98 -16.80
CA THR A 2 -13.53 -6.25 -18.17
C THR A 2 -12.26 -7.12 -18.15
N TRP A 3 -11.39 -6.95 -17.17
CA TRP A 3 -10.21 -7.78 -16.93
C TRP A 3 -10.52 -9.26 -16.61
N ARG A 4 -11.77 -9.58 -16.23
CA ARG A 4 -12.28 -10.96 -16.08
C ARG A 4 -13.05 -11.43 -17.33
N GLY A 5 -12.97 -10.73 -18.45
CA GLY A 5 -13.68 -11.07 -19.67
C GLY A 5 -15.16 -10.67 -19.70
N ALA A 6 -15.61 -9.86 -18.72
CA ALA A 6 -16.98 -9.36 -18.74
C ALA A 6 -17.16 -8.29 -19.82
N SER A 7 -18.21 -8.41 -20.62
CA SER A 7 -18.61 -7.42 -21.62
C SER A 7 -19.91 -6.73 -21.20
N VAL A 8 -20.01 -5.42 -21.41
CA VAL A 8 -21.24 -4.65 -21.20
C VAL A 8 -22.38 -5.17 -22.07
N ASN A 9 -22.05 -5.77 -23.23
CA ASN A 9 -23.00 -6.30 -24.17
C ASN A 9 -23.45 -7.74 -23.86
N SER A 10 -22.89 -8.42 -22.87
CA SER A 10 -23.18 -9.82 -22.59
C SER A 10 -24.67 -10.11 -22.38
N LEU A 11 -25.41 -9.23 -21.68
CA LEU A 11 -26.84 -9.38 -21.48
C LEU A 11 -27.67 -9.05 -22.73
N PRO A 12 -27.45 -7.89 -23.42
CA PRO A 12 -28.13 -7.60 -24.68
C PRO A 12 -27.85 -8.63 -25.78
N ASP A 13 -26.65 -9.17 -25.86
CA ASP A 13 -26.27 -10.19 -26.84
C ASP A 13 -26.90 -11.54 -26.51
N PHE A 14 -27.13 -11.86 -25.23
CA PHE A 14 -27.83 -13.08 -24.83
C PHE A 14 -29.27 -13.10 -25.37
N GLU A 15 -30.01 -12.00 -25.25
CA GLU A 15 -31.37 -11.88 -25.77
C GLU A 15 -31.42 -12.00 -27.30
N LYS A 16 -30.37 -11.53 -28.00
CA LYS A 16 -30.28 -11.63 -29.46
C LYS A 16 -29.93 -13.05 -29.97
N ASN A 17 -29.08 -13.74 -29.18
CA ASN A 17 -28.53 -15.03 -29.62
C ASN A 17 -29.43 -16.23 -29.23
N PHE A 18 -30.35 -16.05 -28.29
CA PHE A 18 -31.26 -17.09 -27.85
C PHE A 18 -32.73 -16.69 -28.07
N SER A 19 -33.50 -17.52 -28.78
CA SER A 19 -34.94 -17.31 -28.94
C SER A 19 -35.71 -17.74 -27.69
N GLY A 20 -36.77 -17.00 -27.37
CA GLY A 20 -37.65 -17.33 -26.25
C GLY A 20 -37.14 -16.89 -24.86
N VAL A 21 -36.15 -16.01 -24.82
CA VAL A 21 -35.63 -15.44 -23.56
C VAL A 21 -36.71 -14.61 -22.89
N GLN A 22 -36.98 -14.87 -21.60
CA GLN A 22 -37.84 -14.08 -20.76
C GLN A 22 -36.98 -13.24 -19.81
N THR A 23 -37.06 -11.92 -19.92
CA THR A 23 -36.34 -10.99 -19.06
C THR A 23 -37.19 -10.58 -17.86
N ILE A 24 -36.71 -10.90 -16.64
CA ILE A 24 -37.35 -10.50 -15.37
C ILE A 24 -36.48 -9.42 -14.71
N MET A 25 -37.07 -8.24 -14.53
CA MET A 25 -36.39 -7.09 -13.93
C MET A 25 -36.53 -7.08 -12.40
N MET A 26 -35.44 -7.30 -11.68
CA MET A 26 -35.39 -7.18 -10.22
C MET A 26 -35.10 -5.71 -9.85
N VAL A 27 -36.14 -4.93 -9.57
CA VAL A 27 -36.03 -3.49 -9.30
C VAL A 27 -36.12 -3.12 -7.81
N LYS A 28 -36.73 -3.97 -6.97
CA LYS A 28 -36.87 -3.72 -5.54
C LYS A 28 -35.52 -3.86 -4.83
N ASN A 29 -35.12 -2.82 -4.09
CA ASN A 29 -33.87 -2.81 -3.31
C ASN A 29 -34.18 -2.79 -1.81
N TYR A 30 -33.66 -3.79 -1.08
CA TYR A 30 -33.88 -3.98 0.36
C TYR A 30 -32.64 -3.62 1.20
N ARG A 31 -31.56 -3.10 0.57
CA ARG A 31 -30.28 -2.78 1.22
C ARG A 31 -30.17 -1.30 1.57
N SER A 32 -30.52 -0.43 0.66
CA SER A 32 -30.21 1.00 0.73
C SER A 32 -31.46 1.84 0.95
N SER A 33 -31.30 2.94 1.67
CA SER A 33 -32.35 3.94 1.84
C SER A 33 -32.65 4.70 0.54
N PRO A 34 -33.81 5.38 0.44
CA PRO A 34 -34.18 6.18 -0.73
C PRO A 34 -33.09 7.17 -1.15
N GLU A 35 -32.47 7.88 -0.19
CA GLU A 35 -31.48 8.92 -0.44
C GLU A 35 -30.24 8.36 -1.18
N ILE A 36 -29.82 7.15 -0.83
CA ILE A 36 -28.69 6.47 -1.51
C ILE A 36 -29.10 6.04 -2.92
N LEU A 37 -30.32 5.49 -3.06
CA LEU A 37 -30.80 5.03 -4.37
C LEU A 37 -31.08 6.18 -5.33
N ASP A 38 -31.52 7.33 -4.86
CA ASP A 38 -31.72 8.53 -5.67
C ASP A 38 -30.40 9.00 -6.31
N VAL A 39 -29.31 9.04 -5.51
CA VAL A 39 -27.97 9.37 -6.00
C VAL A 39 -27.48 8.29 -6.98
N ALA A 40 -27.62 7.01 -6.65
CA ALA A 40 -27.19 5.91 -7.50
C ALA A 40 -27.95 5.87 -8.84
N ASN A 41 -29.28 6.00 -8.82
CA ASN A 41 -30.11 6.07 -10.03
C ASN A 41 -29.76 7.28 -10.88
N SER A 42 -29.55 8.45 -10.26
CA SER A 42 -29.12 9.67 -10.95
C SER A 42 -27.77 9.50 -11.64
N LEU A 43 -26.78 8.90 -10.96
CA LEU A 43 -25.46 8.62 -11.53
C LEU A 43 -25.54 7.65 -12.71
N VAL A 44 -26.22 6.52 -12.50
CA VAL A 44 -26.34 5.46 -13.54
C VAL A 44 -27.17 5.93 -14.74
N SER A 45 -28.12 6.87 -14.55
CA SER A 45 -28.92 7.44 -15.64
C SER A 45 -28.08 8.12 -16.73
N LYS A 46 -26.85 8.55 -16.41
CA LYS A 46 -25.90 9.16 -17.35
C LYS A 46 -25.24 8.14 -18.28
N ASN A 47 -25.32 6.85 -17.97
CA ASN A 47 -24.77 5.80 -18.84
C ASN A 47 -25.70 5.56 -20.04
N VAL A 48 -25.16 5.69 -21.26
CA VAL A 48 -25.93 5.54 -22.50
C VAL A 48 -26.21 4.07 -22.80
N ASN A 49 -25.21 3.18 -22.62
CA ASN A 49 -25.31 1.76 -22.92
C ASN A 49 -25.68 0.97 -21.64
N ARG A 50 -26.96 0.99 -21.27
CA ARG A 50 -27.48 0.22 -20.11
C ARG A 50 -28.87 -0.30 -20.36
N MET A 51 -29.26 -1.36 -19.66
CA MET A 51 -30.68 -1.71 -19.51
C MET A 51 -31.33 -0.65 -18.61
N LYS A 52 -32.37 0.00 -19.14
CA LYS A 52 -33.10 1.03 -18.37
C LYS A 52 -33.85 0.38 -17.22
N LYS A 53 -33.36 0.56 -16.02
CA LYS A 53 -34.08 0.24 -14.79
C LYS A 53 -33.67 1.21 -13.68
N ASP A 54 -34.61 1.58 -12.83
CA ASP A 54 -34.36 2.34 -11.63
C ASP A 54 -34.67 1.44 -10.42
N LEU A 55 -33.80 1.50 -9.41
CA LEU A 55 -33.99 0.74 -8.18
C LEU A 55 -35.03 1.43 -7.30
N ILE A 56 -36.00 0.66 -6.84
CA ILE A 56 -37.10 1.13 -5.98
C ILE A 56 -36.72 0.80 -4.52
N PRO A 57 -36.62 1.82 -3.64
CA PRO A 57 -36.29 1.60 -2.24
C PRO A 57 -37.42 0.88 -1.50
N MET A 58 -37.07 -0.12 -0.71
CA MET A 58 -38.01 -0.81 0.18
C MET A 58 -37.74 -0.47 1.66
N LEU A 59 -36.68 0.27 1.96
CA LEU A 59 -36.38 0.79 3.30
C LEU A 59 -36.97 2.20 3.50
N PRO A 60 -37.23 2.61 4.77
CA PRO A 60 -37.66 3.96 5.07
C PRO A 60 -36.57 5.00 4.80
N HIS A 61 -36.98 6.27 4.72
CA HIS A 61 -36.06 7.40 4.65
C HIS A 61 -35.07 7.44 5.83
N ARG A 62 -33.83 7.83 5.56
CA ARG A 62 -32.73 7.98 6.53
C ARG A 62 -32.04 9.33 6.32
N ASN A 63 -30.76 9.39 6.71
CA ASN A 63 -29.96 10.59 6.58
C ASN A 63 -29.64 10.91 5.11
N LYS A 64 -29.53 12.19 4.80
CA LYS A 64 -29.14 12.65 3.46
C LYS A 64 -27.72 12.22 3.13
N VAL A 65 -27.47 11.98 1.84
CA VAL A 65 -26.11 11.81 1.33
C VAL A 65 -25.38 13.15 1.42
N VAL A 66 -24.21 13.15 2.02
CA VAL A 66 -23.35 14.33 2.16
C VAL A 66 -22.21 14.23 1.15
N VAL A 67 -21.93 15.32 0.46
CA VAL A 67 -20.77 15.46 -0.42
C VAL A 67 -19.81 16.46 0.22
N HIS A 68 -18.57 16.04 0.42
CA HIS A 68 -17.50 16.88 0.92
C HIS A 68 -16.40 17.00 -0.13
N HIS A 69 -15.88 18.21 -0.32
CA HIS A 69 -14.72 18.47 -1.17
C HIS A 69 -13.59 19.02 -0.30
N ALA A 70 -12.52 18.28 -0.22
CA ALA A 70 -11.32 18.69 0.51
C ALA A 70 -10.26 19.29 -0.44
N ASP A 71 -9.45 20.21 0.06
CA ASP A 71 -8.40 20.87 -0.72
C ASP A 71 -7.23 19.90 -1.04
N ASN A 72 -7.03 18.88 -0.18
CA ASN A 72 -5.96 17.90 -0.33
C ASN A 72 -6.33 16.57 0.39
N PRO A 73 -5.62 15.46 0.09
CA PRO A 73 -5.91 14.15 0.69
C PRO A 73 -5.84 14.13 2.21
N ARG A 74 -4.93 14.89 2.83
CA ARG A 74 -4.81 14.96 4.29
C ARG A 74 -6.05 15.60 4.94
N LYS A 75 -6.56 16.71 4.37
CA LYS A 75 -7.80 17.31 4.85
C LYS A 75 -9.01 16.40 4.63
N GLU A 76 -9.03 15.62 3.54
CA GLU A 76 -10.05 14.59 3.31
C GLU A 76 -10.03 13.54 4.42
N ALA A 77 -8.86 12.96 4.72
CA ALA A 77 -8.71 11.98 5.78
C ALA A 77 -9.13 12.54 7.16
N GLN A 78 -8.72 13.76 7.50
CA GLN A 78 -9.11 14.44 8.74
C GLN A 78 -10.63 14.62 8.83
N TRP A 79 -11.27 15.01 7.74
CA TRP A 79 -12.72 15.13 7.69
C TRP A 79 -13.40 13.78 7.87
N ILE A 80 -12.93 12.71 7.19
CA ILE A 80 -13.43 11.34 7.37
C ILE A 80 -13.36 10.93 8.83
N ILE A 81 -12.21 11.09 9.48
CA ILE A 81 -12.03 10.74 10.88
C ILE A 81 -12.95 11.55 11.80
N SER A 82 -13.15 12.84 11.52
CA SER A 82 -14.07 13.66 12.28
C SER A 82 -15.51 13.17 12.17
N GLN A 83 -15.94 12.73 10.98
CA GLN A 83 -17.28 12.15 10.78
C GLN A 83 -17.44 10.82 11.50
N ILE A 84 -16.42 9.94 11.45
CA ILE A 84 -16.45 8.66 12.17
C ILE A 84 -16.58 8.90 13.68
N ARG A 85 -15.80 9.84 14.24
CA ARG A 85 -15.87 10.22 15.65
C ARG A 85 -17.27 10.72 16.03
N HIS A 86 -17.80 11.64 15.23
CA HIS A 86 -19.15 12.17 15.45
C HIS A 86 -20.24 11.08 15.41
N LEU A 87 -20.17 10.16 14.47
CA LEU A 87 -21.09 9.02 14.38
C LEU A 87 -20.95 8.10 15.61
N ASN A 88 -19.73 7.82 16.03
CA ASN A 88 -19.48 6.96 17.20
C ASN A 88 -19.96 7.59 18.51
N GLU A 89 -19.77 8.89 18.71
CA GLU A 89 -20.30 9.67 19.84
C GLU A 89 -21.84 9.67 19.86
N ASN A 90 -22.49 9.54 18.70
CA ASN A 90 -23.93 9.40 18.58
C ASN A 90 -24.43 7.94 18.56
N GLY A 91 -23.59 7.00 19.02
CA GLY A 91 -23.99 5.61 19.27
C GLY A 91 -23.84 4.65 18.08
N VAL A 92 -23.21 5.06 16.97
CA VAL A 92 -22.87 4.15 15.87
C VAL A 92 -21.59 3.40 16.23
N ASN A 93 -21.61 2.06 16.20
CA ASN A 93 -20.40 1.27 16.44
C ASN A 93 -19.39 1.47 15.31
N LEU A 94 -18.10 1.52 15.63
CA LEU A 94 -17.02 1.62 14.62
C LEU A 94 -17.08 0.49 13.60
N GLY A 95 -17.45 -0.73 14.02
CA GLY A 95 -17.61 -1.90 13.15
C GLY A 95 -18.77 -1.78 12.12
N ASP A 96 -19.66 -0.82 12.29
CA ASP A 96 -20.78 -0.56 11.38
C ASP A 96 -20.45 0.56 10.35
N ILE A 97 -19.23 1.11 10.43
CA ILE A 97 -18.75 2.18 9.54
C ILE A 97 -17.76 1.59 8.52
N THR A 98 -17.97 1.87 7.25
CA THR A 98 -17.09 1.38 6.18
C THR A 98 -16.66 2.52 5.27
N ILE A 99 -15.35 2.60 4.98
CA ILE A 99 -14.78 3.50 3.98
C ILE A 99 -14.54 2.69 2.71
N LEU A 100 -15.09 3.16 1.59
CA LEU A 100 -14.90 2.54 0.28
C LEU A 100 -13.96 3.40 -0.58
N TYR A 101 -12.99 2.77 -1.21
CA TYR A 101 -12.03 3.42 -2.09
C TYR A 101 -11.84 2.63 -3.39
N ARG A 102 -11.33 3.29 -4.43
CA ARG A 102 -11.16 2.68 -5.76
C ARG A 102 -9.84 1.95 -5.92
N ALA A 103 -8.76 2.45 -5.34
CA ALA A 103 -7.40 1.92 -5.48
C ALA A 103 -6.69 1.87 -4.12
N HIS A 104 -5.82 0.88 -3.94
CA HIS A 104 -5.20 0.63 -2.63
C HIS A 104 -4.29 1.77 -2.15
N TYR A 105 -3.57 2.45 -3.03
CA TYR A 105 -2.68 3.56 -2.64
C TYR A 105 -3.42 4.68 -1.89
N VAL A 106 -4.72 4.89 -2.17
CA VAL A 106 -5.54 5.91 -1.47
C VAL A 106 -5.65 5.66 0.04
N THR A 107 -5.43 4.42 0.50
CA THR A 107 -5.57 4.09 1.93
C THR A 107 -4.50 4.73 2.81
N ARG A 108 -3.30 5.00 2.29
CA ARG A 108 -2.16 5.49 3.07
C ARG A 108 -2.52 6.68 3.97
N VAL A 109 -3.02 7.76 3.39
CA VAL A 109 -3.30 9.00 4.14
C VAL A 109 -4.40 8.80 5.18
N ILE A 110 -5.39 7.93 4.89
CA ILE A 110 -6.46 7.58 5.82
C ILE A 110 -5.90 6.74 6.97
N GLU A 111 -5.04 5.76 6.68
CA GLU A 111 -4.40 4.90 7.68
C GLU A 111 -3.47 5.71 8.60
N GLU A 112 -2.67 6.62 8.05
CA GLU A 112 -1.82 7.54 8.82
C GLU A 112 -2.65 8.36 9.82
N GLU A 113 -3.76 8.94 9.38
CA GLU A 113 -4.62 9.74 10.27
C GLU A 113 -5.34 8.86 11.31
N MET A 114 -5.75 7.62 10.96
CA MET A 114 -6.30 6.66 11.92
C MET A 114 -5.30 6.25 12.99
N ILE A 115 -4.04 5.98 12.60
CA ILE A 115 -2.96 5.64 13.53
C ILE A 115 -2.69 6.81 14.49
N LYS A 116 -2.53 8.02 13.95
CA LYS A 116 -2.32 9.25 14.70
C LYS A 116 -3.42 9.49 15.75
N GLU A 117 -4.67 9.31 15.35
CA GLU A 117 -5.85 9.49 16.20
C GLU A 117 -6.18 8.24 17.06
N LYS A 118 -5.33 7.19 17.00
CA LYS A 118 -5.50 5.91 17.71
C LYS A 118 -6.87 5.27 17.46
N MET A 119 -7.40 5.42 16.26
CA MET A 119 -8.68 4.86 15.85
C MET A 119 -8.48 3.46 15.29
N PRO A 120 -9.11 2.40 15.85
CA PRO A 120 -8.96 1.06 15.33
C PRO A 120 -9.63 0.91 13.95
N TYR A 121 -8.98 0.19 13.05
CA TYR A 121 -9.51 -0.10 11.72
C TYR A 121 -9.09 -1.49 11.23
N MET A 122 -9.78 -1.99 10.21
CA MET A 122 -9.47 -3.24 9.53
C MET A 122 -9.61 -3.04 8.00
N ILE A 123 -8.64 -3.53 7.24
CA ILE A 123 -8.70 -3.54 5.78
C ILE A 123 -9.21 -4.89 5.29
N TYR A 124 -10.35 -4.87 4.58
CA TYR A 124 -10.91 -6.06 3.96
C TYR A 124 -10.31 -6.25 2.56
N SER A 125 -9.91 -7.48 2.25
CA SER A 125 -9.32 -7.88 0.95
C SER A 125 -8.01 -7.16 0.62
N GLY A 126 -7.27 -6.73 1.64
CA GLY A 126 -5.99 -6.06 1.48
C GLY A 126 -5.08 -6.27 2.70
N VAL A 127 -3.88 -5.73 2.59
CA VAL A 127 -2.91 -5.62 3.68
C VAL A 127 -2.78 -4.15 4.03
N GLN A 128 -2.69 -3.83 5.31
CA GLN A 128 -2.43 -2.47 5.78
C GLN A 128 -1.19 -1.91 5.07
N PHE A 129 -1.19 -0.61 4.76
CA PHE A 129 -0.15 0.00 3.95
C PHE A 129 1.26 -0.33 4.46
N PHE A 130 1.51 -0.10 5.75
CA PHE A 130 2.82 -0.36 6.38
C PHE A 130 3.14 -1.85 6.60
N GLU A 131 2.17 -2.74 6.39
CA GLU A 131 2.35 -4.18 6.45
C GLU A 131 2.64 -4.81 5.08
N ARG A 132 2.52 -4.04 3.99
CA ARG A 132 2.81 -4.51 2.62
C ARG A 132 4.27 -4.89 2.48
N MET A 133 4.52 -5.93 1.68
CA MET A 133 5.86 -6.49 1.51
C MET A 133 6.85 -5.45 0.99
N GLU A 134 6.50 -4.73 -0.06
CA GLU A 134 7.33 -3.70 -0.70
C GLU A 134 7.63 -2.52 0.23
N ILE A 135 6.68 -2.15 1.08
CA ILE A 135 6.87 -1.09 2.07
C ILE A 135 7.82 -1.55 3.17
N LYS A 136 7.62 -2.75 3.71
CA LYS A 136 8.53 -3.34 4.70
C LYS A 136 9.95 -3.54 4.14
N ASP A 137 10.08 -3.92 2.87
CA ASP A 137 11.37 -4.05 2.21
C ASP A 137 12.07 -2.70 2.07
N ALA A 138 11.35 -1.67 1.61
CA ALA A 138 11.86 -0.31 1.48
C ALA A 138 12.32 0.26 2.83
N LEU A 139 11.50 0.14 3.87
CA LEU A 139 11.86 0.55 5.23
C LEU A 139 13.06 -0.25 5.78
N SER A 140 13.20 -1.54 5.40
CA SER A 140 14.35 -2.35 5.80
C SER A 140 15.65 -1.89 5.17
N TYR A 141 15.64 -1.30 3.95
CA TYR A 141 16.82 -0.64 3.40
C TYR A 141 17.25 0.55 4.27
N LEU A 142 16.31 1.43 4.64
CA LEU A 142 16.59 2.58 5.51
C LEU A 142 17.11 2.14 6.88
N ARG A 143 16.45 1.17 7.50
CA ARG A 143 16.85 0.63 8.80
C ARG A 143 18.22 -0.05 8.76
N LEU A 144 18.52 -0.78 7.69
CA LEU A 144 19.84 -1.41 7.55
C LEU A 144 20.95 -0.37 7.40
N ILE A 145 20.69 0.75 6.70
CA ILE A 145 21.62 1.88 6.60
C ILE A 145 21.87 2.47 7.99
N ALA A 146 20.81 2.77 8.75
CA ALA A 146 20.89 3.44 10.04
C ALA A 146 21.43 2.56 11.17
N PHE A 147 20.99 1.30 11.24
CA PHE A 147 21.16 0.48 12.45
C PHE A 147 21.93 -0.82 12.23
N LYS A 148 22.13 -1.28 10.98
CA LYS A 148 22.76 -2.57 10.64
C LYS A 148 22.08 -3.77 11.33
N ASP A 149 20.76 -3.68 11.60
CA ASP A 149 20.02 -4.70 12.33
C ASP A 149 19.78 -5.97 11.50
N ASP A 150 19.79 -7.12 12.19
CA ASP A 150 19.68 -8.44 11.57
C ASP A 150 18.34 -8.71 10.92
N LEU A 151 17.24 -8.15 11.43
CA LEU A 151 15.90 -8.33 10.87
C LEU A 151 15.82 -7.68 9.49
N SER A 152 16.28 -6.45 9.40
CA SER A 152 16.35 -5.72 8.12
C SER A 152 17.30 -6.40 7.14
N PHE A 153 18.47 -6.85 7.61
CA PHE A 153 19.40 -7.60 6.79
C PHE A 153 18.78 -8.88 6.24
N MET A 154 18.20 -9.73 7.09
CA MET A 154 17.59 -10.99 6.65
C MET A 154 16.48 -10.76 5.62
N ARG A 155 15.77 -9.64 5.73
CA ARG A 155 14.69 -9.32 4.84
C ARG A 155 15.15 -8.96 3.43
N ILE A 156 16.19 -8.12 3.30
CA ILE A 156 16.58 -7.54 2.01
C ILE A 156 17.90 -8.06 1.44
N ALA A 157 18.70 -8.81 2.19
CA ALA A 157 20.02 -9.28 1.73
C ALA A 157 19.95 -10.00 0.37
N ASN A 158 18.89 -10.75 0.10
CA ASN A 158 18.70 -11.49 -1.16
C ASN A 158 17.49 -11.02 -1.98
N VAL A 159 17.03 -9.79 -1.75
CA VAL A 159 15.92 -9.14 -2.48
C VAL A 159 16.39 -7.75 -2.94
N PRO A 160 16.60 -7.53 -4.25
CA PRO A 160 16.63 -8.49 -5.38
C PRO A 160 17.63 -9.64 -5.20
N LYS A 161 17.50 -10.68 -6.03
CA LYS A 161 18.38 -11.85 -5.95
C LYS A 161 19.88 -11.49 -6.05
N ARG A 162 20.63 -11.78 -4.99
CA ARG A 162 22.09 -11.55 -4.88
C ARG A 162 22.88 -12.84 -4.71
N ASN A 163 22.22 -13.97 -4.89
CA ASN A 163 22.78 -15.31 -4.64
C ASN A 163 23.18 -15.52 -3.15
N LEU A 164 22.48 -14.84 -2.23
CA LEU A 164 22.61 -15.01 -0.77
C LEU A 164 21.50 -15.93 -0.24
N GLY A 165 21.42 -17.14 -0.80
CA GLY A 165 20.41 -18.12 -0.42
C GLY A 165 20.68 -18.82 0.92
N GLN A 166 19.80 -19.77 1.27
CA GLN A 166 19.76 -20.42 2.59
C GLN A 166 21.11 -20.95 3.10
N LYS A 167 21.94 -21.58 2.23
CA LYS A 167 23.25 -22.12 2.63
C LYS A 167 24.19 -21.02 3.14
N ARG A 168 24.23 -19.88 2.42
CA ARG A 168 25.08 -18.74 2.79
C ARG A 168 24.53 -18.01 4.02
N MET A 169 23.21 -17.85 4.11
CA MET A 169 22.58 -17.27 5.29
C MET A 169 22.77 -18.12 6.54
N LYS A 170 22.78 -19.45 6.43
CA LYS A 170 23.10 -20.34 7.55
C LYS A 170 24.54 -20.15 8.01
N TYR A 171 25.49 -20.12 7.07
CA TYR A 171 26.89 -19.86 7.38
C TYR A 171 27.09 -18.51 8.10
N LEU A 172 26.45 -17.44 7.61
CA LEU A 172 26.53 -16.12 8.24
C LEU A 172 25.97 -16.12 9.67
N ARG A 173 24.86 -16.83 9.92
CA ARG A 173 24.30 -16.94 11.27
C ARG A 173 25.27 -17.65 12.22
N GLU A 174 25.80 -18.80 11.82
CA GLU A 174 26.77 -19.56 12.63
C GLU A 174 28.03 -18.71 12.94
N TYR A 175 28.52 -17.97 11.95
CA TYR A 175 29.66 -17.05 12.10
C TYR A 175 29.35 -15.86 13.00
N ALA A 176 28.19 -15.22 12.81
CA ALA A 176 27.74 -14.09 13.62
C ALA A 176 27.53 -14.47 15.08
N ASP A 177 26.91 -15.64 15.33
CA ASP A 177 26.70 -16.18 16.68
C ASP A 177 28.03 -16.46 17.39
N GLU A 178 29.01 -17.08 16.69
CA GLU A 178 30.33 -17.37 17.24
C GLU A 178 31.12 -16.10 17.60
N LYS A 179 31.02 -15.07 16.74
CA LYS A 179 31.75 -13.81 16.89
C LYS A 179 31.02 -12.75 17.69
N HIS A 180 29.75 -12.97 18.02
CA HIS A 180 28.86 -12.00 18.65
C HIS A 180 28.76 -10.66 17.89
N ILE A 181 28.62 -10.73 16.55
CA ILE A 181 28.48 -9.60 15.65
C ILE A 181 27.17 -9.68 14.88
N SER A 182 26.80 -8.59 14.17
CA SER A 182 25.64 -8.58 13.31
C SER A 182 25.82 -9.47 12.07
N LEU A 183 24.71 -9.91 11.46
CA LEU A 183 24.75 -10.64 10.17
C LEU A 183 25.36 -9.79 9.05
N TYR A 184 25.17 -8.48 9.11
CA TYR A 184 25.78 -7.54 8.16
C TYR A 184 27.29 -7.51 8.30
N ASP A 185 27.81 -7.42 9.53
CA ASP A 185 29.25 -7.46 9.80
C ASP A 185 29.84 -8.83 9.45
N ALA A 186 29.12 -9.91 9.75
CA ALA A 186 29.52 -11.26 9.33
C ALA A 186 29.66 -11.37 7.80
N LEU A 187 28.75 -10.73 7.03
CA LEU A 187 28.88 -10.69 5.58
C LEU A 187 30.10 -9.88 5.14
N LYS A 188 30.37 -8.73 5.78
CA LYS A 188 31.53 -7.87 5.48
C LYS A 188 32.85 -8.62 5.71
N GLU A 189 32.98 -9.32 6.83
CA GLU A 189 34.20 -10.07 7.17
C GLU A 189 34.43 -11.23 6.23
N ASN A 190 33.40 -11.86 5.66
CA ASN A 190 33.49 -13.06 4.85
C ASN A 190 33.26 -12.83 3.35
N VAL A 191 33.11 -11.61 2.88
CA VAL A 191 32.74 -11.31 1.48
C VAL A 191 33.78 -11.76 0.46
N GLU A 192 35.04 -11.84 0.85
CA GLU A 192 36.15 -12.32 0.00
C GLU A 192 36.33 -13.86 0.05
N GLU A 193 35.62 -14.55 0.92
CA GLU A 193 35.67 -16.01 0.98
C GLU A 193 35.08 -16.66 -0.28
N SER A 194 35.61 -17.81 -0.66
CA SER A 194 35.19 -18.54 -1.87
C SER A 194 33.67 -18.82 -1.91
N LEU A 195 33.03 -18.97 -0.74
CA LEU A 195 31.61 -19.17 -0.61
C LEU A 195 30.79 -18.01 -1.18
N PHE A 196 31.33 -16.79 -1.18
CA PHE A 196 30.67 -15.57 -1.61
C PHE A 196 31.16 -15.06 -2.98
N SER A 197 32.14 -15.68 -3.61
CA SER A 197 32.77 -15.25 -4.87
C SER A 197 31.77 -15.05 -6.03
N ASN A 198 30.69 -15.87 -6.09
CA ASN A 198 29.67 -15.81 -7.12
C ASN A 198 28.38 -15.12 -6.63
N THR A 199 28.50 -14.12 -5.77
CA THR A 199 27.38 -13.36 -5.24
C THR A 199 27.50 -11.88 -5.59
N LYS A 200 26.41 -11.13 -5.40
CA LYS A 200 26.43 -9.66 -5.43
C LYS A 200 26.62 -9.06 -4.03
N ALA A 201 27.22 -9.83 -3.08
CA ALA A 201 27.42 -9.38 -1.70
C ALA A 201 28.30 -8.12 -1.64
N LYS A 202 29.41 -8.09 -2.38
CA LYS A 202 30.34 -6.95 -2.38
C LYS A 202 29.68 -5.64 -2.81
N SER A 203 28.92 -5.65 -3.91
CA SER A 203 28.19 -4.48 -4.37
C SER A 203 27.08 -4.06 -3.41
N PHE A 204 26.43 -5.02 -2.74
CA PHE A 204 25.44 -4.73 -1.71
C PHE A 204 26.06 -4.05 -0.48
N ILE A 205 27.20 -4.56 0.01
CA ILE A 205 27.94 -3.93 1.12
C ILE A 205 28.35 -2.51 0.75
N GLN A 206 28.98 -2.33 -0.44
CA GLN A 206 29.41 -1.02 -0.91
C GLN A 206 28.25 -0.03 -0.97
N LEU A 207 27.08 -0.46 -1.46
CA LEU A 207 25.88 0.36 -1.52
C LEU A 207 25.44 0.78 -0.12
N ILE A 208 25.26 -0.16 0.81
CA ILE A 208 24.80 0.13 2.18
C ILE A 208 25.81 1.02 2.94
N ASP A 209 27.09 0.74 2.83
CA ASP A 209 28.13 1.53 3.54
C ASP A 209 28.23 2.96 3.00
N SER A 210 28.19 3.16 1.67
CA SER A 210 28.25 4.49 1.09
C SER A 210 27.08 5.38 1.55
N TYR A 211 25.88 4.82 1.69
CA TYR A 211 24.74 5.56 2.21
C TYR A 211 24.77 5.72 3.73
N ALA A 212 25.36 4.80 4.48
CA ALA A 212 25.52 4.94 5.93
C ALA A 212 26.51 6.06 6.30
N GLU A 213 27.59 6.26 5.52
CA GLU A 213 28.55 7.33 5.72
C GLU A 213 27.96 8.74 5.47
N HIS A 214 26.96 8.84 4.60
CA HIS A 214 26.36 10.10 4.15
C HIS A 214 24.86 10.21 4.48
N MET A 215 24.35 9.41 5.43
CA MET A 215 22.91 9.28 5.68
C MET A 215 22.23 10.59 6.14
N ASN A 216 22.98 11.54 6.71
CA ASN A 216 22.47 12.83 7.17
C ASN A 216 22.75 13.99 6.20
N GLU A 217 23.36 13.73 5.04
CA GLU A 217 23.69 14.75 4.05
C GLU A 217 22.56 15.01 3.06
N LYS A 218 21.58 14.08 2.99
CA LYS A 218 20.45 14.14 2.08
C LYS A 218 19.12 13.95 2.81
N PRO A 219 18.01 14.48 2.25
CA PRO A 219 16.68 14.16 2.72
C PRO A 219 16.43 12.64 2.66
N VAL A 220 15.67 12.11 3.62
CA VAL A 220 15.35 10.66 3.71
C VAL A 220 14.57 10.18 2.48
N SER A 221 13.69 11.04 1.93
CA SER A 221 12.93 10.74 0.72
C SER A 221 13.82 10.57 -0.52
N GLU A 222 14.86 11.41 -0.66
CA GLU A 222 15.85 11.30 -1.73
C GLU A 222 16.73 10.06 -1.53
N LEU A 223 17.21 9.84 -0.31
CA LEU A 223 17.99 8.65 0.07
C LEU A 223 17.22 7.35 -0.24
N LEU A 224 15.94 7.28 0.13
CA LEU A 224 15.12 6.11 -0.19
C LEU A 224 14.97 5.92 -1.70
N SER A 225 14.76 6.99 -2.44
CA SER A 225 14.58 6.92 -3.89
C SER A 225 15.82 6.38 -4.58
N GLU A 226 17.00 6.87 -4.21
CA GLU A 226 18.28 6.44 -4.75
C GLU A 226 18.61 4.99 -4.37
N ILE A 227 18.42 4.58 -3.11
CA ILE A 227 18.76 3.24 -2.65
C ILE A 227 17.86 2.17 -3.31
N LEU A 228 16.56 2.45 -3.52
CA LEU A 228 15.64 1.53 -4.19
C LEU A 228 15.97 1.36 -5.67
N ASP A 229 16.43 2.41 -6.34
CA ASP A 229 16.89 2.35 -7.72
C ASP A 229 18.24 1.62 -7.84
N LEU A 230 19.28 2.06 -7.13
CA LEU A 230 20.63 1.52 -7.20
C LEU A 230 20.73 0.09 -6.68
N SER A 231 19.88 -0.31 -5.74
CA SER A 231 19.79 -1.71 -5.28
C SER A 231 19.19 -2.65 -6.34
N GLY A 232 18.55 -2.09 -7.38
CA GLY A 232 17.79 -2.83 -8.39
C GLY A 232 16.41 -3.28 -7.90
N TYR A 233 15.92 -2.76 -6.77
CA TYR A 233 14.64 -3.18 -6.19
C TYR A 233 13.45 -2.75 -7.06
N GLU A 234 13.42 -1.50 -7.50
CA GLU A 234 12.37 -1.02 -8.41
C GLU A 234 12.45 -1.67 -9.80
N GLU A 235 13.66 -1.92 -10.31
CA GLU A 235 13.85 -2.60 -11.59
C GLU A 235 13.33 -4.04 -11.55
N MET A 236 13.53 -4.74 -10.44
CA MET A 236 12.94 -6.06 -10.21
C MET A 236 11.41 -5.99 -10.34
N MET A 237 10.77 -5.02 -9.70
CA MET A 237 9.30 -4.85 -9.76
C MET A 237 8.81 -4.49 -11.16
N ARG A 238 9.52 -3.62 -11.89
CA ARG A 238 9.21 -3.31 -13.29
C ARG A 238 9.27 -4.55 -14.17
N THR A 239 10.28 -5.38 -13.97
CA THR A 239 10.46 -6.64 -14.70
C THR A 239 9.35 -7.66 -14.37
N GLU A 240 8.87 -7.68 -13.15
CA GLU A 240 7.75 -8.52 -12.70
C GLU A 240 6.38 -7.98 -13.15
N GLY A 241 6.31 -6.78 -13.69
CA GLY A 241 5.06 -6.12 -14.06
C GLY A 241 4.19 -5.71 -12.84
N ALA A 242 4.81 -5.51 -11.68
CA ALA A 242 4.15 -5.24 -10.41
C ALA A 242 3.87 -3.73 -10.22
N GLN A 243 3.03 -3.14 -11.11
CA GLN A 243 2.75 -1.70 -11.09
C GLN A 243 2.15 -1.24 -9.76
N ASP A 244 1.23 -2.01 -9.18
CA ASP A 244 0.61 -1.67 -7.89
C ASP A 244 1.64 -1.50 -6.77
N ARG A 245 2.72 -2.31 -6.77
CA ARG A 245 3.81 -2.19 -5.79
C ARG A 245 4.69 -0.97 -6.04
N LEU A 246 4.91 -0.60 -7.30
CA LEU A 246 5.64 0.64 -7.65
C LEU A 246 4.84 1.87 -7.21
N ASP A 247 3.51 1.84 -7.35
CA ASP A 247 2.63 2.90 -6.90
C ASP A 247 2.66 3.03 -5.36
N ASP A 248 2.69 1.90 -4.64
CA ASP A 248 2.86 1.87 -3.17
C ASP A 248 4.21 2.47 -2.73
N LEU A 249 5.31 2.18 -3.44
CA LEU A 249 6.61 2.79 -3.17
C LEU A 249 6.61 4.31 -3.44
N ALA A 250 5.92 4.75 -4.48
CA ALA A 250 5.77 6.18 -4.77
C ALA A 250 5.00 6.89 -3.64
N GLU A 251 3.95 6.26 -3.11
CA GLU A 251 3.21 6.77 -1.96
C GLU A 251 4.07 6.81 -0.68
N LEU A 252 4.92 5.80 -0.44
CA LEU A 252 5.85 5.84 0.69
C LEU A 252 6.84 7.02 0.57
N LYS A 253 7.44 7.21 -0.61
CA LYS A 253 8.36 8.34 -0.86
C LYS A 253 7.66 9.68 -0.64
N GLN A 254 6.41 9.81 -1.08
CA GLN A 254 5.60 11.01 -0.87
C GLN A 254 5.31 11.25 0.62
N SER A 255 4.99 10.18 1.37
CA SER A 255 4.78 10.27 2.82
C SER A 255 6.01 10.79 3.57
N ILE A 256 7.20 10.27 3.22
CA ILE A 256 8.46 10.72 3.81
C ILE A 256 8.72 12.20 3.47
N TYR A 257 8.53 12.60 2.22
CA TYR A 257 8.68 14.00 1.80
C TYR A 257 7.72 14.93 2.55
N GLU A 258 6.46 14.53 2.74
CA GLU A 258 5.48 15.29 3.51
C GLU A 258 5.90 15.41 4.99
N TRP A 259 6.44 14.34 5.58
CA TRP A 259 6.97 14.36 6.94
C TRP A 259 8.16 15.32 7.04
N GLU A 260 9.15 15.24 6.15
CA GLU A 260 10.30 16.14 6.10
C GLU A 260 9.90 17.62 6.02
N THR A 261 8.92 17.94 5.19
CA THR A 261 8.45 19.32 5.01
C THR A 261 7.60 19.83 6.17
N THR A 262 7.05 18.94 7.01
CA THR A 262 6.18 19.30 8.14
C THR A 262 6.94 19.41 9.44
N VAL A 263 7.95 18.55 9.69
CA VAL A 263 8.70 18.49 10.96
C VAL A 263 9.85 19.51 10.98
N GLY A 264 10.39 19.90 9.81
CA GLY A 264 11.43 20.95 9.71
C GLY A 264 12.86 20.42 9.92
N GLU A 265 13.71 21.16 10.68
CA GLU A 265 15.16 20.94 10.71
C GLU A 265 15.66 19.66 11.40
N GLU A 266 14.80 18.90 12.09
CA GLU A 266 15.15 17.65 12.79
C GLU A 266 14.70 16.38 12.03
N THR A 267 14.83 16.38 10.71
CA THR A 267 14.42 15.27 9.85
C THR A 267 15.62 14.43 9.43
N ASP A 268 16.18 13.66 10.38
CA ASP A 268 17.19 12.66 10.06
C ASP A 268 16.59 11.25 9.91
N LEU A 269 17.39 10.33 9.37
CA LEU A 269 16.95 8.95 9.13
C LEU A 269 16.61 8.20 10.43
N VAL A 270 17.19 8.58 11.56
CA VAL A 270 16.96 7.92 12.85
C VAL A 270 15.65 8.41 13.48
N SER A 271 15.25 9.65 13.17
CA SER A 271 14.01 10.27 13.66
C SER A 271 12.77 9.84 12.88
N TYR A 272 12.95 9.39 11.63
CA TYR A 272 11.87 8.82 10.82
C TYR A 272 11.53 7.40 11.25
#